data_71acfd40e5d51f8e6bc8dc3b2e52fd01
#
_entry.id   71acfd40e5d51f8e6bc8dc3b2e52fd01
#
_cell.length_a   1.000
_cell.length_b   1.000
_cell.length_c   1.000
_cell.angle_alpha   90.00
_cell.angle_beta   90.00
_cell.angle_gamma   90.00
#
_symmetry.space_group_name_H-M   'P 1'
#
loop_
_entity.id
_entity.type
_entity.pdbx_description
1 polymer ?
#
loop_
_entity_poly.entity_id
_entity_poly.type
_entity_poly.pdbx_seq_one_letter_code
_entity_poly.pdbx_strand_id
1 'polypeptide(L)'
;MRARLAGLILLLPLSALAAPGSQEQAQLAWRSAQGDELLRLGPQQVLDRQPLPAELKAPLGSLWKLFVYAWLNDTGQQEPAYQCRGESKEEVYCCTAGQSIERDAALVKSCGLYFEPQRLGIDGAVWQQYWQARHAPGWIAQLDKLAAQTEVPVAELLDQLQHLPAQEQAQKVLLDVSLAADEGRAPAALGGRLRVKTWSWDENGKREGGFAGWLVDGTPLWARGPGTSKTVLAKYGNAIGAALPAPWPHDPGRCVEVSLFSRYPLKEVYDARNQPAAEGVLAGRQSVLFANGVRLDVDSNGDLFLERGPLGTRLTARLSREEYVARVLDREASATPPEAAKALAVTIRTYLLQNGAPRGDCLSIDDSSQRQRVAPRPASEAARGIAAWTADLVLAGGTVTYHSDEAGQSKLSWRDAQEQAAKGLRYDAILARTFPRTSLSRWSNPTAACQPLPEAERWLQAQRRNWRTRLEAEAGYEELQSFAVCRLSSGRPYVDRERQRIFVRGLYSQQDRLDLAHEYLHLAFQAHPNGQDEGYVESLARRLILE
;
A
#
# COMPACT_ATOMS: atom_id res chain seq x y z
N MET A 1 -3.06 12.00 -89.92
CA MET A 1 -2.23 11.32 -88.97
C MET A 1 -2.80 11.59 -87.54
N ARG A 2 -3.49 10.62 -86.94
CA ARG A 2 -4.11 10.74 -85.62
C ARG A 2 -3.26 9.93 -84.60
N ALA A 3 -2.60 10.62 -83.64
CA ALA A 3 -1.85 10.00 -82.60
C ALA A 3 -2.84 9.65 -81.44
N ARG A 4 -2.90 8.39 -80.98
CA ARG A 4 -3.63 7.92 -79.85
C ARG A 4 -2.69 7.99 -78.62
N LEU A 5 -3.04 8.81 -77.66
CA LEU A 5 -2.47 8.73 -76.27
C LEU A 5 -3.11 7.58 -75.52
N ALA A 6 -2.32 6.63 -75.11
CA ALA A 6 -2.71 5.58 -74.16
C ALA A 6 -2.45 6.07 -72.73
N GLY A 7 -3.52 6.25 -71.93
CA GLY A 7 -3.43 6.60 -70.52
C GLY A 7 -3.10 5.35 -69.66
N LEU A 8 -1.99 5.41 -68.96
CA LEU A 8 -1.56 4.39 -67.99
C LEU A 8 -2.24 4.70 -66.64
N ILE A 9 -3.23 3.90 -66.23
CA ILE A 9 -3.85 3.98 -64.92
C ILE A 9 -2.95 3.21 -63.95
N LEU A 10 -2.23 3.93 -63.07
CA LEU A 10 -1.52 3.35 -61.92
C LEU A 10 -2.54 2.98 -60.85
N LEU A 11 -2.81 1.71 -60.67
CA LEU A 11 -3.50 1.16 -59.49
C LEU A 11 -2.55 1.13 -58.31
N LEU A 12 -2.65 2.09 -57.41
CA LEU A 12 -2.03 2.06 -56.09
C LEU A 12 -2.76 1.01 -55.21
N PRO A 13 -2.05 0.09 -54.56
CA PRO A 13 -2.71 -0.80 -53.62
C PRO A 13 -3.22 0.02 -52.40
N LEU A 14 -4.52 -0.04 -52.14
CA LEU A 14 -5.09 0.37 -50.86
C LEU A 14 -4.47 -0.53 -49.76
N SER A 15 -3.49 0.02 -49.05
CA SER A 15 -3.05 -0.58 -47.79
C SER A 15 -4.25 -0.56 -46.83
N ALA A 16 -4.83 -1.72 -46.58
CA ALA A 16 -5.81 -1.89 -45.54
C ALA A 16 -5.16 -1.45 -44.23
N LEU A 17 -5.57 -0.29 -43.71
CA LEU A 17 -5.30 0.10 -42.34
C LEU A 17 -5.91 -1.00 -41.47
N ALA A 18 -5.05 -1.85 -40.91
CA ALA A 18 -5.47 -2.80 -39.86
C ALA A 18 -6.20 -1.98 -38.79
N ALA A 19 -7.44 -2.34 -38.53
CA ALA A 19 -8.18 -1.78 -37.41
C ALA A 19 -7.30 -1.91 -36.16
N PRO A 20 -7.17 -0.86 -35.33
CA PRO A 20 -6.40 -0.96 -34.11
C PRO A 20 -6.99 -2.12 -33.32
N GLY A 21 -6.19 -3.17 -33.12
CA GLY A 21 -6.58 -4.31 -32.31
C GLY A 21 -7.18 -3.77 -31.02
N SER A 22 -8.30 -4.33 -30.57
CA SER A 22 -9.00 -3.92 -29.36
C SER A 22 -8.00 -3.97 -28.20
N GLN A 23 -7.41 -2.80 -27.89
CA GLN A 23 -6.52 -2.70 -26.74
C GLN A 23 -7.32 -3.13 -25.53
N GLU A 24 -6.81 -4.11 -24.80
CA GLU A 24 -7.40 -4.53 -23.55
C GLU A 24 -7.52 -3.31 -22.63
N GLN A 25 -8.75 -2.98 -22.24
CA GLN A 25 -9.07 -1.81 -21.45
C GLN A 25 -9.61 -2.23 -20.09
N ALA A 26 -9.27 -1.46 -19.06
CA ALA A 26 -9.93 -1.54 -17.77
C ALA A 26 -10.93 -0.40 -17.60
N GLN A 27 -11.87 -0.58 -16.68
CA GLN A 27 -12.83 0.42 -16.26
C GLN A 27 -12.61 0.74 -14.78
N LEU A 28 -12.75 2.01 -14.44
CA LEU A 28 -12.69 2.51 -13.07
C LEU A 28 -13.84 3.48 -12.85
N ALA A 29 -14.66 3.24 -11.84
CA ALA A 29 -15.72 4.13 -11.44
C ALA A 29 -15.54 4.58 -10.00
N TRP A 30 -15.90 5.82 -9.69
CA TRP A 30 -15.98 6.33 -8.32
C TRP A 30 -17.06 7.39 -8.17
N ARG A 31 -17.45 7.60 -6.92
CA ARG A 31 -18.38 8.66 -6.55
C ARG A 31 -17.60 9.95 -6.30
N SER A 32 -17.90 11.00 -7.05
CA SER A 32 -17.31 12.33 -6.85
C SER A 32 -18.36 13.32 -6.33
N ALA A 33 -17.93 14.49 -5.89
CA ALA A 33 -18.83 15.58 -5.51
C ALA A 33 -19.66 16.11 -6.70
N GLN A 34 -19.20 15.85 -7.92
CA GLN A 34 -19.87 16.25 -9.17
C GLN A 34 -20.78 15.15 -9.74
N GLY A 35 -20.81 13.97 -9.13
CA GLY A 35 -21.56 12.79 -9.57
C GLY A 35 -20.65 11.59 -9.78
N ASP A 36 -21.27 10.46 -10.13
CA ASP A 36 -20.53 9.22 -10.36
C ASP A 36 -19.87 9.24 -11.75
N GLU A 37 -18.59 8.94 -11.82
CA GLU A 37 -17.77 8.96 -13.03
C GLU A 37 -17.32 7.56 -13.42
N LEU A 38 -17.20 7.30 -14.73
CA LEU A 38 -16.60 6.11 -15.31
C LEU A 38 -15.42 6.49 -16.20
N LEU A 39 -14.26 5.90 -15.94
CA LEU A 39 -13.07 6.03 -16.77
C LEU A 39 -12.78 4.73 -17.51
N ARG A 40 -12.34 4.85 -18.75
CA ARG A 40 -11.68 3.77 -19.49
C ARG A 40 -10.17 3.97 -19.43
N LEU A 41 -9.47 2.92 -19.04
CA LEU A 41 -8.03 2.94 -18.79
C LEU A 41 -7.29 2.05 -19.78
N GLY A 42 -6.27 2.58 -20.39
CA GLY A 42 -5.15 1.80 -20.94
C GLY A 42 -4.13 1.49 -19.84
N PRO A 43 -3.10 0.68 -20.11
CA PRO A 43 -2.12 0.30 -19.10
C PRO A 43 -1.38 1.48 -18.45
N GLN A 44 -1.19 2.58 -19.17
CA GLN A 44 -0.41 3.73 -18.70
C GLN A 44 -1.18 5.04 -18.60
N GLN A 45 -2.41 5.12 -19.13
CA GLN A 45 -3.15 6.38 -19.24
C GLN A 45 -4.65 6.19 -19.20
N VAL A 46 -5.35 7.27 -18.86
CA VAL A 46 -6.79 7.39 -19.04
C VAL A 46 -7.09 7.59 -20.54
N LEU A 47 -7.94 6.75 -21.10
CA LEU A 47 -8.36 6.81 -22.50
C LEU A 47 -9.62 7.67 -22.69
N ASP A 48 -10.53 7.61 -21.72
CA ASP A 48 -11.82 8.31 -21.78
C ASP A 48 -12.40 8.52 -20.38
N ARG A 49 -13.23 9.55 -20.23
CA ARG A 49 -13.97 9.88 -18.99
C ARG A 49 -15.38 10.26 -19.34
N GLN A 50 -16.35 9.68 -18.66
CA GLN A 50 -17.77 9.96 -18.87
C GLN A 50 -18.57 9.80 -17.56
N PRO A 51 -19.79 10.32 -17.46
CA PRO A 51 -20.71 9.98 -16.38
C PRO A 51 -20.93 8.47 -16.31
N LEU A 52 -21.08 7.92 -15.11
CA LEU A 52 -21.33 6.49 -14.93
C LEU A 52 -22.70 6.12 -15.53
N PRO A 53 -22.76 5.23 -16.55
CA PRO A 53 -24.03 4.80 -17.11
C PRO A 53 -24.87 4.04 -16.08
N ALA A 54 -26.13 4.39 -15.94
CA ALA A 54 -27.02 3.78 -14.96
C ALA A 54 -27.27 2.28 -15.21
N GLU A 55 -27.18 1.85 -16.47
CA GLU A 55 -27.35 0.46 -16.91
C GLU A 55 -26.08 -0.40 -16.72
N LEU A 56 -24.95 0.19 -16.38
CA LEU A 56 -23.70 -0.57 -16.19
C LEU A 56 -23.84 -1.50 -15.00
N LYS A 57 -23.75 -2.82 -15.28
CA LYS A 57 -23.80 -3.88 -14.29
C LYS A 57 -22.48 -4.61 -14.21
N ALA A 58 -22.28 -5.25 -13.06
CA ALA A 58 -21.14 -6.12 -12.81
C ALA A 58 -21.55 -7.29 -11.89
N PRO A 59 -20.94 -8.48 -12.06
CA PRO A 59 -21.13 -9.56 -11.11
C PRO A 59 -20.49 -9.17 -9.77
N LEU A 60 -21.12 -9.57 -8.67
CA LEU A 60 -20.57 -9.38 -7.34
C LEU A 60 -19.21 -10.11 -7.16
N GLY A 61 -19.08 -11.28 -7.79
CA GLY A 61 -17.91 -12.11 -7.56
C GLY A 61 -17.67 -12.27 -6.06
N SER A 62 -16.45 -12.06 -5.60
CA SER A 62 -16.10 -12.15 -4.18
C SER A 62 -16.50 -10.94 -3.32
N LEU A 63 -17.15 -9.92 -3.88
CA LEU A 63 -17.58 -8.73 -3.12
C LEU A 63 -18.70 -9.05 -2.12
N TRP A 64 -19.52 -10.08 -2.37
CA TRP A 64 -20.57 -10.50 -1.45
C TRP A 64 -20.06 -10.73 -0.02
N LYS A 65 -18.81 -11.20 0.12
CA LYS A 65 -18.16 -11.46 1.41
C LYS A 65 -17.99 -10.18 2.25
N LEU A 66 -17.83 -9.03 1.59
CA LEU A 66 -17.71 -7.74 2.26
C LEU A 66 -18.99 -7.36 3.01
N PHE A 67 -20.16 -7.68 2.45
CA PHE A 67 -21.45 -7.38 3.07
C PHE A 67 -21.69 -8.31 4.28
N VAL A 68 -21.30 -9.58 4.19
CA VAL A 68 -21.35 -10.51 5.33
C VAL A 68 -20.37 -10.06 6.44
N TYR A 69 -19.15 -9.67 6.05
CA TYR A 69 -18.16 -9.13 6.98
C TYR A 69 -18.68 -7.88 7.73
N ALA A 70 -19.29 -6.95 6.98
CA ALA A 70 -19.83 -5.74 7.55
C ALA A 70 -20.96 -6.04 8.55
N TRP A 71 -21.88 -6.94 8.21
CA TRP A 71 -22.95 -7.37 9.08
C TRP A 71 -22.44 -8.03 10.37
N LEU A 72 -21.46 -8.94 10.27
CA LEU A 72 -20.86 -9.58 11.45
C LEU A 72 -20.20 -8.57 12.39
N ASN A 73 -19.54 -7.55 11.85
CA ASN A 73 -18.88 -6.54 12.69
C ASN A 73 -19.88 -5.58 13.34
N ASP A 74 -20.91 -5.13 12.59
CA ASP A 74 -21.88 -4.18 13.10
C ASP A 74 -22.82 -4.80 14.15
N THR A 75 -23.21 -6.06 13.95
CA THR A 75 -24.07 -6.78 14.90
C THR A 75 -23.32 -7.37 16.08
N GLY A 76 -21.99 -7.47 16.00
CA GLY A 76 -21.18 -8.13 17.03
C GLY A 76 -21.42 -9.64 17.15
N GLN A 77 -22.03 -10.25 16.13
CA GLN A 77 -22.30 -11.68 16.15
C GLN A 77 -21.00 -12.47 16.22
N GLN A 78 -20.95 -13.40 17.17
CA GLN A 78 -19.85 -14.35 17.30
C GLN A 78 -20.04 -15.47 16.29
N GLU A 79 -19.03 -15.74 15.52
CA GLU A 79 -19.00 -16.83 14.55
C GLU A 79 -18.19 -18.02 15.06
N PRO A 80 -18.54 -19.26 14.63
CA PRO A 80 -17.72 -20.42 14.89
C PRO A 80 -16.31 -20.26 14.31
N ALA A 81 -15.28 -20.73 15.02
CA ALA A 81 -13.93 -20.81 14.49
C ALA A 81 -13.89 -21.60 13.18
N TYR A 82 -13.14 -21.11 12.19
CA TYR A 82 -12.95 -21.84 10.94
C TYR A 82 -11.55 -22.47 10.91
N GLN A 83 -11.54 -23.79 10.84
CA GLN A 83 -10.32 -24.57 10.73
C GLN A 83 -10.23 -25.19 9.34
N CYS A 84 -9.15 -24.94 8.62
CA CYS A 84 -8.90 -25.54 7.31
C CYS A 84 -8.63 -27.02 7.41
N ARG A 85 -9.34 -27.81 6.60
CA ARG A 85 -9.23 -29.27 6.54
C ARG A 85 -8.39 -29.77 5.37
N GLY A 86 -8.23 -28.94 4.32
CA GLY A 86 -7.55 -29.32 3.07
C GLY A 86 -8.40 -30.19 2.15
N GLU A 87 -9.71 -30.28 2.41
CA GLU A 87 -10.64 -31.16 1.68
C GLU A 87 -11.22 -30.49 0.43
N SER A 88 -11.29 -29.16 0.41
CA SER A 88 -11.86 -28.39 -0.69
C SER A 88 -10.80 -27.61 -1.45
N LYS A 89 -10.91 -27.58 -2.79
CA LYS A 89 -10.06 -26.72 -3.63
C LYS A 89 -10.23 -25.24 -3.32
N GLU A 90 -11.36 -24.81 -2.77
CA GLU A 90 -11.62 -23.43 -2.37
C GLU A 90 -10.83 -23.04 -1.12
N GLU A 91 -10.45 -24.01 -0.28
CA GLU A 91 -9.62 -23.73 0.92
C GLU A 91 -8.22 -23.22 0.60
N VAL A 92 -7.72 -23.41 -0.62
CA VAL A 92 -6.42 -22.87 -1.04
C VAL A 92 -6.32 -21.35 -0.86
N TYR A 93 -7.46 -20.65 -0.95
CA TYR A 93 -7.55 -19.21 -0.72
C TYR A 93 -7.73 -18.84 0.76
N CYS A 94 -7.98 -19.77 1.63
CA CYS A 94 -8.25 -19.56 3.04
C CYS A 94 -6.98 -19.72 3.89
N CYS A 95 -6.58 -20.95 4.10
CA CYS A 95 -5.44 -21.32 4.93
C CYS A 95 -4.94 -22.73 4.57
N THR A 96 -3.81 -23.10 5.14
CA THR A 96 -3.28 -24.47 5.01
C THR A 96 -4.03 -25.42 5.94
N ALA A 97 -4.20 -26.67 5.54
CA ALA A 97 -4.82 -27.71 6.36
C ALA A 97 -4.23 -27.75 7.79
N GLY A 98 -5.09 -27.83 8.78
CA GLY A 98 -4.74 -27.80 10.20
C GLY A 98 -4.56 -26.39 10.81
N GLN A 99 -4.60 -25.33 10.01
CA GLN A 99 -4.57 -23.95 10.50
C GLN A 99 -5.99 -23.39 10.66
N SER A 100 -6.17 -22.46 11.59
CA SER A 100 -7.36 -21.63 11.70
C SER A 100 -7.17 -20.31 10.97
N ILE A 101 -8.27 -19.67 10.57
CA ILE A 101 -8.29 -18.33 9.99
C ILE A 101 -9.32 -17.47 10.71
N GLU A 102 -8.93 -16.23 11.01
CA GLU A 102 -9.76 -15.21 11.63
C GLU A 102 -10.52 -14.40 10.57
N ARG A 103 -11.60 -13.72 10.98
CA ARG A 103 -12.50 -12.92 10.14
C ARG A 103 -11.78 -11.96 9.21
N ASP A 104 -10.87 -11.16 9.76
CA ASP A 104 -10.11 -10.15 9.01
C ASP A 104 -9.23 -10.78 7.94
N ALA A 105 -8.50 -11.83 8.31
CA ALA A 105 -7.65 -12.58 7.38
C ALA A 105 -8.48 -13.30 6.30
N ALA A 106 -9.65 -13.80 6.65
CA ALA A 106 -10.57 -14.44 5.71
C ALA A 106 -11.10 -13.44 4.65
N LEU A 107 -11.39 -12.18 5.05
CA LEU A 107 -11.77 -11.13 4.11
C LEU A 107 -10.64 -10.79 3.14
N VAL A 108 -9.42 -10.58 3.65
CA VAL A 108 -8.22 -10.27 2.86
C VAL A 108 -7.92 -11.38 1.86
N LYS A 109 -7.89 -12.63 2.33
CA LYS A 109 -7.63 -13.82 1.51
C LYS A 109 -8.80 -14.24 0.64
N SER A 110 -9.95 -13.58 0.77
CA SER A 110 -11.16 -13.90 0.01
C SER A 110 -11.70 -15.31 0.24
N CYS A 111 -11.61 -15.82 1.47
CA CYS A 111 -12.09 -17.13 1.86
C CYS A 111 -13.63 -17.23 1.76
N GLY A 112 -14.17 -17.90 0.73
CA GLY A 112 -15.61 -18.08 0.55
C GLY A 112 -16.23 -18.93 1.65
N LEU A 113 -15.61 -20.05 1.94
CA LEU A 113 -16.07 -21.02 2.94
C LEU A 113 -16.20 -20.42 4.35
N TYR A 114 -15.34 -19.44 4.69
CA TYR A 114 -15.47 -18.71 5.96
C TYR A 114 -16.79 -17.95 6.05
N PHE A 115 -17.21 -17.28 4.97
CA PHE A 115 -18.37 -16.39 4.94
C PHE A 115 -19.67 -17.08 4.52
N GLU A 116 -19.69 -18.41 4.32
CA GLU A 116 -20.91 -19.14 3.99
C GLU A 116 -22.02 -18.91 5.03
N PRO A 117 -23.21 -18.42 4.63
CA PRO A 117 -24.30 -18.11 5.55
C PRO A 117 -24.73 -19.29 6.41
N GLN A 118 -24.72 -20.52 5.84
CA GLN A 118 -25.08 -21.75 6.57
C GLN A 118 -24.09 -22.04 7.70
N ARG A 119 -22.77 -21.93 7.41
CA ARG A 119 -21.73 -22.10 8.43
C ARG A 119 -21.85 -21.08 9.57
N LEU A 120 -22.19 -19.86 9.20
CA LEU A 120 -22.34 -18.75 10.16
C LEU A 120 -23.66 -18.80 10.93
N GLY A 121 -24.59 -19.69 10.57
CA GLY A 121 -25.92 -19.77 11.17
C GLY A 121 -26.74 -18.49 10.98
N ILE A 122 -26.56 -17.81 9.84
CA ILE A 122 -27.27 -16.55 9.56
C ILE A 122 -28.76 -16.86 9.29
N ASP A 123 -29.64 -16.35 10.12
CA ASP A 123 -31.08 -16.40 9.89
C ASP A 123 -31.46 -15.39 8.78
N GLY A 124 -32.10 -15.91 7.71
CA GLY A 124 -32.45 -15.09 6.55
C GLY A 124 -33.47 -13.99 6.86
N ALA A 125 -34.37 -14.18 7.84
CA ALA A 125 -35.34 -13.16 8.24
C ALA A 125 -34.66 -12.03 9.03
N VAL A 126 -33.75 -12.39 9.95
CA VAL A 126 -32.93 -11.42 10.70
C VAL A 126 -32.04 -10.62 9.76
N TRP A 127 -31.40 -11.28 8.82
CA TRP A 127 -30.60 -10.66 7.75
C TRP A 127 -31.44 -9.67 6.94
N GLN A 128 -32.60 -10.12 6.45
CA GLN A 128 -33.48 -9.29 5.63
C GLN A 128 -33.96 -8.07 6.39
N GLN A 129 -34.43 -8.23 7.63
CA GLN A 129 -34.86 -7.12 8.47
C GLN A 129 -33.76 -6.09 8.71
N TYR A 130 -32.55 -6.56 8.97
CA TYR A 130 -31.37 -5.71 9.21
C TYR A 130 -31.06 -4.81 8.00
N TRP A 131 -31.02 -5.40 6.79
CA TRP A 131 -30.68 -4.67 5.60
C TRP A 131 -31.83 -3.81 5.07
N GLN A 132 -33.08 -4.26 5.22
CA GLN A 132 -34.24 -3.43 4.89
C GLN A 132 -34.34 -2.17 5.74
N ALA A 133 -34.03 -2.26 7.03
CA ALA A 133 -33.96 -1.09 7.92
C ALA A 133 -32.92 -0.05 7.47
N ARG A 134 -31.96 -0.46 6.65
CA ARG A 134 -30.92 0.40 6.05
C ARG A 134 -31.20 0.75 4.60
N HIS A 135 -32.41 0.48 4.12
CA HIS A 135 -32.83 0.74 2.72
C HIS A 135 -31.95 0.06 1.66
N ALA A 136 -31.33 -1.07 2.01
CA ALA A 136 -30.48 -1.82 1.10
C ALA A 136 -31.30 -2.44 -0.04
N PRO A 137 -30.75 -2.51 -1.26
CA PRO A 137 -31.41 -3.11 -2.40
C PRO A 137 -31.64 -4.61 -2.22
N GLY A 138 -32.56 -5.15 -3.02
CA GLY A 138 -32.97 -6.56 -2.89
C GLY A 138 -31.84 -7.56 -3.03
N TRP A 139 -30.79 -7.26 -3.78
CA TRP A 139 -29.64 -8.14 -3.95
C TRP A 139 -28.74 -8.25 -2.70
N ILE A 140 -28.84 -7.30 -1.74
CA ILE A 140 -28.25 -7.40 -0.40
C ILE A 140 -29.26 -7.98 0.58
N ALA A 141 -30.49 -7.40 0.61
CA ALA A 141 -31.48 -7.74 1.60
C ALA A 141 -31.96 -9.21 1.53
N GLN A 142 -31.90 -9.83 0.37
CA GLN A 142 -32.23 -11.24 0.16
C GLN A 142 -30.96 -12.07 0.16
N LEU A 143 -30.73 -12.84 1.24
CA LEU A 143 -29.49 -13.58 1.47
C LEU A 143 -29.16 -14.59 0.36
N ASP A 144 -30.19 -15.19 -0.27
CA ASP A 144 -30.05 -16.10 -1.41
C ASP A 144 -29.60 -15.39 -2.70
N LYS A 145 -29.83 -14.09 -2.80
CA LYS A 145 -29.37 -13.26 -3.92
C LYS A 145 -27.96 -12.67 -3.69
N LEU A 146 -27.46 -12.73 -2.48
CA LEU A 146 -26.10 -12.26 -2.17
C LEU A 146 -25.07 -13.34 -2.56
N ALA A 147 -24.86 -13.50 -3.85
CA ALA A 147 -24.03 -14.54 -4.43
C ALA A 147 -23.08 -14.01 -5.51
N ALA A 148 -22.02 -14.77 -5.79
CA ALA A 148 -20.98 -14.33 -6.74
C ALA A 148 -21.51 -14.04 -8.16
N GLN A 149 -22.50 -14.78 -8.62
CA GLN A 149 -23.11 -14.64 -9.95
C GLN A 149 -24.15 -13.50 -10.05
N THR A 150 -24.50 -12.88 -8.93
CA THR A 150 -25.52 -11.82 -8.94
C THR A 150 -24.95 -10.56 -9.60
N GLU A 151 -25.60 -10.14 -10.69
CA GLU A 151 -25.29 -8.88 -11.36
C GLU A 151 -25.98 -7.72 -10.67
N VAL A 152 -25.22 -6.67 -10.37
CA VAL A 152 -25.70 -5.49 -9.69
C VAL A 152 -25.33 -4.22 -10.47
N PRO A 153 -26.17 -3.18 -10.47
CA PRO A 153 -25.80 -1.88 -11.02
C PRO A 153 -24.60 -1.31 -10.26
N VAL A 154 -23.59 -0.85 -10.99
CA VAL A 154 -22.36 -0.29 -10.37
C VAL A 154 -22.70 0.95 -9.55
N ALA A 155 -23.64 1.79 -10.00
CA ALA A 155 -24.10 2.95 -9.25
C ALA A 155 -24.70 2.57 -7.89
N GLU A 156 -25.54 1.51 -7.83
CA GLU A 156 -26.08 1.00 -6.57
C GLU A 156 -24.97 0.43 -5.67
N LEU A 157 -24.00 -0.28 -6.27
CA LEU A 157 -22.87 -0.81 -5.51
C LEU A 157 -22.05 0.31 -4.85
N LEU A 158 -21.77 1.41 -5.58
CA LEU A 158 -21.09 2.58 -5.02
C LEU A 158 -21.90 3.22 -3.90
N ASP A 159 -23.23 3.30 -4.06
CA ASP A 159 -24.13 3.81 -3.03
C ASP A 159 -24.10 2.96 -1.77
N GLN A 160 -24.16 1.65 -1.90
CA GLN A 160 -24.10 0.72 -0.76
C GLN A 160 -22.75 0.73 -0.07
N LEU A 161 -21.64 0.92 -0.80
CA LEU A 161 -20.33 1.11 -0.22
C LEU A 161 -20.23 2.41 0.57
N GLN A 162 -20.87 3.50 0.12
CA GLN A 162 -20.89 4.78 0.83
C GLN A 162 -21.54 4.67 2.23
N HIS A 163 -22.50 3.78 2.37
CA HIS A 163 -23.32 3.64 3.59
C HIS A 163 -23.10 2.29 4.29
N LEU A 164 -22.02 1.57 3.92
CA LEU A 164 -21.75 0.24 4.48
C LEU A 164 -21.51 0.33 6.01
N PRO A 165 -22.21 -0.45 6.83
CA PRO A 165 -21.92 -0.53 8.26
C PRO A 165 -20.51 -1.07 8.50
N ALA A 166 -19.90 -0.68 9.63
CA ALA A 166 -18.52 -1.06 9.97
C ALA A 166 -17.47 -0.77 8.87
N GLN A 167 -17.72 0.26 8.03
CA GLN A 167 -16.84 0.66 6.94
C GLN A 167 -15.41 0.91 7.40
N GLU A 168 -15.23 1.63 8.51
CA GLU A 168 -13.91 1.97 9.04
C GLU A 168 -13.08 0.71 9.39
N GLN A 169 -13.74 -0.31 9.97
CA GLN A 169 -13.07 -1.58 10.26
C GLN A 169 -12.67 -2.31 8.98
N ALA A 170 -13.55 -2.35 7.98
CA ALA A 170 -13.25 -2.95 6.68
C ALA A 170 -12.09 -2.22 5.98
N GLN A 171 -12.07 -0.89 5.99
CA GLN A 171 -11.00 -0.09 5.40
C GLN A 171 -9.63 -0.38 6.04
N LYS A 172 -9.56 -0.51 7.37
CA LYS A 172 -8.31 -0.85 8.08
C LYS A 172 -7.74 -2.19 7.61
N VAL A 173 -8.61 -3.17 7.39
CA VAL A 173 -8.22 -4.53 7.01
C VAL A 173 -7.86 -4.62 5.53
N LEU A 174 -8.63 -3.97 4.67
CA LEU A 174 -8.52 -4.10 3.21
C LEU A 174 -7.28 -3.44 2.61
N LEU A 175 -6.51 -2.66 3.37
CA LEU A 175 -5.17 -2.25 2.94
C LEU A 175 -4.27 -3.45 2.67
N ASP A 176 -4.42 -4.55 3.43
CA ASP A 176 -3.64 -5.77 3.25
C ASP A 176 -3.86 -6.43 1.88
N VAL A 177 -5.03 -6.22 1.25
CA VAL A 177 -5.31 -6.70 -0.11
C VAL A 177 -4.40 -6.01 -1.13
N SER A 178 -4.23 -4.68 -1.01
CA SER A 178 -3.33 -3.92 -1.86
C SER A 178 -1.86 -4.29 -1.60
N LEU A 179 -1.48 -4.51 -0.33
CA LEU A 179 -0.12 -4.91 0.06
C LEU A 179 0.25 -6.30 -0.46
N ALA A 180 -0.72 -7.23 -0.52
CA ALA A 180 -0.52 -8.58 -1.02
C ALA A 180 -0.64 -8.71 -2.54
N ALA A 181 -1.14 -7.68 -3.22
CA ALA A 181 -1.36 -7.73 -4.66
C ALA A 181 -0.04 -7.66 -5.42
N ASP A 182 0.19 -8.66 -6.28
CA ASP A 182 1.29 -8.74 -7.23
C ASP A 182 2.65 -8.33 -6.62
N GLU A 183 3.04 -9.00 -5.54
CA GLU A 183 4.36 -8.85 -4.91
C GLU A 183 4.73 -7.38 -4.55
N GLY A 184 3.71 -6.58 -4.23
CA GLY A 184 3.87 -5.19 -3.82
C GLY A 184 3.91 -4.16 -4.95
N ARG A 185 3.64 -4.51 -6.21
CA ARG A 185 3.55 -3.53 -7.31
C ARG A 185 2.38 -2.57 -7.13
N ALA A 186 1.27 -3.03 -6.58
CA ALA A 186 0.13 -2.17 -6.29
C ALA A 186 0.49 -1.05 -5.29
N PRO A 187 1.14 -1.31 -4.13
CA PRO A 187 1.63 -0.26 -3.25
C PRO A 187 2.61 0.69 -3.91
N ALA A 188 3.49 0.21 -4.80
CA ALA A 188 4.42 1.05 -5.53
C ALA A 188 3.72 2.11 -6.39
N ALA A 189 2.60 1.76 -7.03
CA ALA A 189 1.81 2.66 -7.88
C ALA A 189 0.74 3.46 -7.12
N LEU A 190 0.16 2.89 -6.06
CA LEU A 190 -1.07 3.37 -5.43
C LEU A 190 -0.87 3.81 -3.96
N GLY A 191 0.26 3.47 -3.36
CA GLY A 191 0.54 3.79 -1.96
C GLY A 191 -0.48 3.16 -1.00
N GLY A 192 -0.82 3.91 0.05
CA GLY A 192 -1.86 3.55 1.00
C GLY A 192 -3.26 4.04 0.63
N ARG A 193 -3.51 4.38 -0.64
CA ARG A 193 -4.75 5.05 -1.06
C ARG A 193 -5.96 4.14 -1.17
N LEU A 194 -5.76 2.84 -1.50
CA LEU A 194 -6.85 1.89 -1.76
C LEU A 194 -7.16 1.02 -0.54
N ARG A 195 -8.44 0.88 -0.26
CA ARG A 195 -9.04 0.01 0.75
C ARG A 195 -10.08 -0.86 0.07
N VAL A 196 -9.64 -1.94 -0.59
CA VAL A 196 -10.50 -2.62 -1.56
C VAL A 196 -10.56 -4.12 -1.36
N LYS A 197 -11.74 -4.68 -1.61
CA LYS A 197 -11.96 -6.11 -1.75
C LYS A 197 -11.84 -6.48 -3.23
N THR A 198 -11.03 -7.48 -3.54
CA THR A 198 -10.87 -8.02 -4.88
C THR A 198 -11.97 -9.00 -5.24
N TRP A 199 -12.28 -9.08 -6.54
CA TRP A 199 -13.18 -10.07 -7.12
C TRP A 199 -12.62 -10.59 -8.45
N SER A 200 -13.07 -11.75 -8.87
CA SER A 200 -12.80 -12.31 -10.19
C SER A 200 -14.03 -13.10 -10.65
N TRP A 201 -14.26 -13.10 -11.95
CA TRP A 201 -15.38 -13.77 -12.58
C TRP A 201 -14.95 -14.40 -13.89
N ASP A 202 -15.46 -15.60 -14.19
CA ASP A 202 -15.21 -16.29 -15.45
C ASP A 202 -16.53 -16.36 -16.22
N GLU A 203 -16.58 -15.76 -17.39
CA GLU A 203 -17.73 -15.77 -18.28
C GLU A 203 -17.31 -16.19 -19.68
N ASN A 204 -17.93 -17.25 -20.22
CA ASN A 204 -17.68 -17.76 -21.57
C ASN A 204 -16.18 -17.96 -21.89
N GLY A 205 -15.41 -18.45 -20.92
CA GLY A 205 -13.96 -18.67 -21.03
C GLY A 205 -13.12 -17.39 -21.00
N LYS A 206 -13.73 -16.23 -20.74
CA LYS A 206 -13.03 -14.98 -20.50
C LYS A 206 -13.03 -14.67 -19.01
N ARG A 207 -11.84 -14.46 -18.46
CA ARG A 207 -11.67 -14.08 -17.07
C ARG A 207 -11.64 -12.56 -16.95
N GLU A 208 -12.51 -12.04 -16.10
CA GLU A 208 -12.49 -10.66 -15.63
C GLU A 208 -12.13 -10.62 -14.16
N GLY A 209 -11.39 -9.58 -13.76
CA GLY A 209 -11.07 -9.31 -12.39
C GLY A 209 -11.18 -7.83 -12.07
N GLY A 210 -11.27 -7.54 -10.79
CA GLY A 210 -11.39 -6.17 -10.36
C GLY A 210 -11.39 -6.04 -8.85
N PHE A 211 -11.83 -4.89 -8.39
CA PHE A 211 -11.94 -4.58 -6.98
C PHE A 211 -13.06 -3.55 -6.75
N ALA A 212 -13.58 -3.51 -5.54
CA ALA A 212 -14.44 -2.43 -5.06
C ALA A 212 -14.19 -2.17 -3.58
N GLY A 213 -14.46 -0.96 -3.15
CA GLY A 213 -14.24 -0.48 -1.80
C GLY A 213 -14.09 1.03 -1.76
N TRP A 214 -13.01 1.53 -1.17
CA TRP A 214 -12.85 2.96 -0.90
C TRP A 214 -11.45 3.46 -1.19
N LEU A 215 -11.36 4.76 -1.42
CA LEU A 215 -10.14 5.51 -1.17
C LEU A 215 -9.97 5.69 0.35
N VAL A 216 -8.77 6.12 0.75
CA VAL A 216 -8.44 6.38 2.16
C VAL A 216 -9.37 7.39 2.84
N ASP A 217 -9.95 8.31 2.08
CA ASP A 217 -10.90 9.32 2.55
C ASP A 217 -12.36 8.83 2.62
N GLY A 218 -12.59 7.57 2.31
CA GLY A 218 -13.94 6.97 2.30
C GLY A 218 -14.70 7.07 0.99
N THR A 219 -14.12 7.69 -0.05
CA THR A 219 -14.74 7.78 -1.38
C THR A 219 -14.91 6.38 -1.98
N PRO A 220 -16.14 5.92 -2.31
CA PRO A 220 -16.38 4.62 -2.91
C PRO A 220 -15.81 4.53 -4.32
N LEU A 221 -15.29 3.36 -4.66
CA LEU A 221 -14.79 3.07 -6.00
C LEU A 221 -15.02 1.61 -6.40
N TRP A 222 -15.05 1.38 -7.70
CA TRP A 222 -15.13 0.07 -8.32
C TRP A 222 -14.27 0.03 -9.58
N ALA A 223 -13.65 -1.11 -9.86
CA ALA A 223 -12.86 -1.32 -11.08
C ALA A 223 -13.04 -2.73 -11.63
N ARG A 224 -12.92 -2.87 -12.96
CA ARG A 224 -12.80 -4.16 -13.64
C ARG A 224 -11.84 -4.09 -14.82
N GLY A 225 -11.32 -5.24 -15.20
CA GLY A 225 -10.50 -5.39 -16.39
C GLY A 225 -10.23 -6.85 -16.73
N PRO A 226 -9.58 -7.12 -17.86
CA PRO A 226 -9.28 -8.48 -18.30
C PRO A 226 -8.26 -9.16 -17.38
N GLY A 227 -8.48 -10.43 -17.09
CA GLY A 227 -7.63 -11.26 -16.26
C GLY A 227 -8.06 -11.31 -14.80
N THR A 228 -7.13 -11.57 -13.90
CA THR A 228 -7.40 -11.61 -12.45
C THR A 228 -7.37 -10.20 -11.85
N SER A 229 -7.90 -10.05 -10.64
CA SER A 229 -7.78 -8.79 -9.89
C SER A 229 -6.32 -8.35 -9.69
N LYS A 230 -5.41 -9.30 -9.48
CA LYS A 230 -3.95 -9.03 -9.42
C LYS A 230 -3.43 -8.48 -10.74
N THR A 231 -3.85 -9.07 -11.87
CA THR A 231 -3.50 -8.59 -13.20
C THR A 231 -3.98 -7.16 -13.43
N VAL A 232 -5.21 -6.83 -13.02
CA VAL A 232 -5.77 -5.48 -13.15
C VAL A 232 -4.96 -4.48 -12.34
N LEU A 233 -4.67 -4.77 -11.07
CA LEU A 233 -3.86 -3.91 -10.20
C LEU A 233 -2.43 -3.73 -10.73
N ALA A 234 -1.80 -4.79 -11.22
CA ALA A 234 -0.44 -4.72 -11.76
C ALA A 234 -0.37 -3.96 -13.09
N LYS A 235 -1.25 -4.31 -14.04
CA LYS A 235 -1.22 -3.76 -15.40
C LYS A 235 -1.69 -2.32 -15.48
N TYR A 236 -2.72 -1.96 -14.69
CA TYR A 236 -3.37 -0.65 -14.76
C TYR A 236 -3.07 0.22 -13.53
N GLY A 237 -2.27 -0.24 -12.56
CA GLY A 237 -2.00 0.47 -11.32
C GLY A 237 -1.48 1.90 -11.51
N ASN A 238 -0.60 2.12 -12.48
CA ASN A 238 -0.09 3.47 -12.79
C ASN A 238 -1.20 4.38 -13.36
N ALA A 239 -2.01 3.87 -14.29
CA ALA A 239 -3.13 4.63 -14.86
C ALA A 239 -4.19 4.93 -13.80
N ILE A 240 -4.52 3.95 -12.94
CA ILE A 240 -5.40 4.13 -11.79
C ILE A 240 -4.84 5.21 -10.86
N GLY A 241 -3.57 5.10 -10.48
CA GLY A 241 -2.91 6.06 -9.58
C GLY A 241 -2.92 7.49 -10.11
N ALA A 242 -2.73 7.66 -11.43
CA ALA A 242 -2.78 8.97 -12.09
C ALA A 242 -4.22 9.51 -12.24
N ALA A 243 -5.21 8.62 -12.35
CA ALA A 243 -6.62 8.99 -12.51
C ALA A 243 -7.29 9.42 -11.20
N LEU A 244 -6.89 8.81 -10.08
CA LEU A 244 -7.49 9.06 -8.78
C LEU A 244 -7.27 10.52 -8.32
N PRO A 245 -8.25 11.15 -7.64
CA PRO A 245 -8.10 12.49 -7.10
C PRO A 245 -6.90 12.56 -6.14
N ALA A 246 -6.34 13.77 -5.97
CA ALA A 246 -5.28 13.98 -4.99
C ALA A 246 -5.74 13.50 -3.60
N PRO A 247 -4.93 12.70 -2.88
CA PRO A 247 -5.33 12.21 -1.59
C PRO A 247 -5.38 13.36 -0.58
N TRP A 248 -6.44 13.39 0.22
CA TRP A 248 -6.56 14.33 1.33
C TRP A 248 -6.31 13.61 2.66
N PRO A 249 -5.61 14.22 3.62
CA PRO A 249 -5.39 13.60 4.92
C PRO A 249 -6.73 13.39 5.63
N HIS A 250 -7.08 12.14 5.89
CA HIS A 250 -8.21 11.77 6.71
C HIS A 250 -7.71 10.86 7.83
N ASP A 251 -7.71 11.36 9.05
CA ASP A 251 -7.34 10.60 10.25
C ASP A 251 -8.23 11.03 11.42
N PRO A 252 -9.52 10.65 11.38
CA PRO A 252 -10.44 10.98 12.46
C PRO A 252 -10.07 10.17 13.71
N GLY A 253 -9.68 10.85 14.75
CA GLY A 253 -9.64 10.30 16.10
C GLY A 253 -8.33 9.68 16.56
N ARG A 254 -7.28 9.60 15.75
CA ARG A 254 -5.94 9.21 16.21
C ARG A 254 -5.12 10.44 16.49
N CYS A 255 -4.62 10.58 17.71
CA CYS A 255 -3.82 11.74 18.02
C CYS A 255 -2.35 11.40 18.30
N VAL A 256 -1.50 12.36 17.99
CA VAL A 256 -0.09 12.38 18.35
C VAL A 256 0.13 13.62 19.19
N GLU A 257 0.55 13.48 20.43
CA GLU A 257 0.94 14.57 21.31
C GLU A 257 2.45 14.79 21.17
N VAL A 258 2.83 15.99 20.70
CA VAL A 258 4.23 16.37 20.51
C VAL A 258 4.61 17.40 21.57
N SER A 259 5.57 17.08 22.43
CA SER A 259 6.18 18.06 23.32
C SER A 259 7.13 18.93 22.50
N LEU A 260 6.66 20.11 22.07
CA LEU A 260 7.46 21.02 21.26
C LEU A 260 8.58 21.65 22.10
N PHE A 261 9.75 21.77 21.48
CA PHE A 261 10.93 22.41 22.09
C PHE A 261 11.37 21.78 23.42
N SER A 262 11.17 20.49 23.62
CA SER A 262 11.40 19.80 24.90
C SER A 262 12.80 19.98 25.49
N ARG A 263 13.79 20.31 24.64
CA ARG A 263 15.20 20.56 25.04
C ARG A 263 15.53 22.03 25.23
N TYR A 264 14.60 22.94 24.94
CA TYR A 264 14.81 24.37 24.99
C TYR A 264 13.81 24.96 26.00
N PRO A 265 14.24 25.34 27.21
CA PRO A 265 13.35 25.90 28.21
C PRO A 265 12.58 27.10 27.69
N LEU A 266 11.26 27.01 27.73
CA LEU A 266 10.38 28.11 27.35
C LEU A 266 10.28 29.07 28.52
N LYS A 267 10.43 30.39 28.25
CA LYS A 267 10.23 31.45 29.21
C LYS A 267 8.76 31.90 29.19
N GLU A 268 8.25 32.21 28.00
CA GLU A 268 6.88 32.70 27.83
C GLU A 268 6.40 32.50 26.39
N VAL A 269 5.07 32.44 26.21
CA VAL A 269 4.41 32.46 24.92
C VAL A 269 3.53 33.69 24.83
N TYR A 270 3.64 34.42 23.72
CA TYR A 270 2.90 35.66 23.45
C TYR A 270 1.92 35.47 22.31
N ASP A 271 0.75 36.09 22.42
CA ASP A 271 -0.24 36.15 21.35
C ASP A 271 0.17 37.14 20.23
N ALA A 272 -0.67 37.25 19.19
CA ALA A 272 -0.44 38.19 18.08
C ALA A 272 -0.42 39.66 18.49
N ARG A 273 -0.91 40.00 19.69
CA ARG A 273 -0.88 41.36 20.28
C ARG A 273 0.32 41.57 21.20
N ASN A 274 1.26 40.62 21.23
CA ASN A 274 2.42 40.61 22.12
C ASN A 274 2.04 40.63 23.61
N GLN A 275 0.88 40.06 23.97
CA GLN A 275 0.47 39.82 25.34
C GLN A 275 0.76 38.37 25.72
N PRO A 276 1.08 38.06 26.99
CA PRO A 276 1.20 36.67 27.43
C PRO A 276 -0.04 35.89 27.07
N ALA A 277 0.14 34.82 26.30
CA ALA A 277 -0.96 33.96 25.88
C ALA A 277 -1.62 33.24 27.07
N ALA A 278 -2.93 33.09 27.06
CA ALA A 278 -3.63 32.33 28.08
C ALA A 278 -3.29 30.82 27.99
N GLU A 279 -3.36 30.12 29.11
CA GLU A 279 -3.27 28.66 29.12
C GLU A 279 -4.41 28.02 28.34
N GLY A 280 -4.15 26.83 27.80
CA GLY A 280 -5.11 26.06 27.01
C GLY A 280 -4.79 26.11 25.51
N VAL A 281 -5.84 26.01 24.69
CA VAL A 281 -5.74 25.98 23.22
C VAL A 281 -5.27 27.32 22.68
N LEU A 282 -4.22 27.30 21.87
CA LEU A 282 -3.74 28.45 21.14
C LEU A 282 -4.24 28.41 19.69
N ALA A 283 -4.64 29.54 19.14
CA ALA A 283 -5.05 29.68 17.75
C ALA A 283 -4.38 30.91 17.11
N GLY A 284 -4.08 30.80 15.81
CA GLY A 284 -3.41 31.85 15.05
C GLY A 284 -1.92 31.96 15.38
N ARG A 285 -1.35 33.13 15.08
CA ARG A 285 0.08 33.40 15.24
C ARG A 285 0.43 33.64 16.71
N GLN A 286 1.46 32.94 17.17
CA GLN A 286 2.03 33.07 18.50
C GLN A 286 3.53 33.36 18.40
N SER A 287 4.13 33.90 19.46
CA SER A 287 5.57 34.08 19.56
C SER A 287 6.11 33.43 20.83
N VAL A 288 6.97 32.45 20.66
CA VAL A 288 7.59 31.68 21.76
C VAL A 288 8.89 32.34 22.14
N LEU A 289 9.05 32.76 23.41
CA LEU A 289 10.28 33.26 23.98
C LEU A 289 10.99 32.18 24.76
N PHE A 290 12.20 31.85 24.40
CA PHE A 290 13.05 30.88 25.09
C PHE A 290 13.85 31.53 26.24
N ALA A 291 14.31 30.72 27.18
CA ALA A 291 15.11 31.20 28.33
C ALA A 291 16.40 31.91 27.90
N ASN A 292 16.98 31.60 26.76
CA ASN A 292 18.15 32.23 26.18
C ASN A 292 17.86 33.57 25.45
N GLY A 293 16.61 34.06 25.51
CA GLY A 293 16.19 35.32 24.88
C GLY A 293 15.80 35.20 23.39
N VAL A 294 15.99 34.06 22.76
CA VAL A 294 15.55 33.83 21.35
C VAL A 294 14.03 33.83 21.29
N ARG A 295 13.48 34.46 20.26
CA ARG A 295 12.04 34.37 19.91
C ARG A 295 11.84 33.60 18.62
N LEU A 296 10.76 32.81 18.58
CA LEU A 296 10.33 32.05 17.40
C LEU A 296 8.82 32.22 17.22
N ASP A 297 8.43 32.64 16.02
CA ASP A 297 7.01 32.65 15.64
C ASP A 297 6.52 31.24 15.29
N VAL A 298 5.34 30.90 15.81
CA VAL A 298 4.64 29.66 15.55
C VAL A 298 3.20 29.96 15.15
N ASP A 299 2.63 29.12 14.30
CA ASP A 299 1.23 29.22 13.88
C ASP A 299 0.44 27.99 14.35
N SER A 300 -0.79 28.21 14.78
CA SER A 300 -1.68 27.16 15.26
C SER A 300 -3.07 27.27 14.63
N ASN A 301 -3.58 26.14 14.18
CA ASN A 301 -4.98 25.97 13.78
C ASN A 301 -5.87 25.45 14.93
N GLY A 302 -5.49 25.75 16.20
CA GLY A 302 -6.15 25.22 17.38
C GLY A 302 -5.56 23.87 17.84
N ASP A 303 -4.41 23.52 17.36
CA ASP A 303 -3.70 22.27 17.63
C ASP A 303 -2.54 22.42 18.64
N LEU A 304 -2.22 23.64 19.06
CA LEU A 304 -1.24 23.92 20.10
C LEU A 304 -1.92 24.14 21.46
N PHE A 305 -1.31 23.60 22.50
CA PHE A 305 -1.75 23.71 23.89
C PHE A 305 -0.64 24.26 24.76
N LEU A 306 -0.94 25.33 25.51
CA LEU A 306 -0.03 25.95 26.43
C LEU A 306 -0.39 25.55 27.86
N GLU A 307 0.58 25.03 28.60
CA GLU A 307 0.46 24.69 30.02
C GLU A 307 1.58 25.38 30.81
N ARG A 308 1.24 25.93 31.98
CA ARG A 308 2.19 26.44 32.96
C ARG A 308 2.10 25.64 34.23
N GLY A 309 3.20 25.09 34.68
CA GLY A 309 3.24 24.25 35.86
C GLY A 309 4.52 24.41 36.65
N PRO A 310 4.67 23.67 37.75
CA PRO A 310 5.86 23.72 38.61
C PRO A 310 7.17 23.43 37.89
N LEU A 311 7.08 22.69 36.78
CA LEU A 311 8.21 22.32 35.93
C LEU A 311 8.46 23.31 34.79
N GLY A 312 7.76 24.45 34.77
CA GLY A 312 7.88 25.51 33.77
C GLY A 312 6.77 25.50 32.72
N THR A 313 6.96 26.33 31.71
CA THR A 313 6.05 26.50 30.57
C THR A 313 6.26 25.38 29.56
N ARG A 314 5.16 24.75 29.12
CA ARG A 314 5.16 23.68 28.12
C ARG A 314 4.25 24.03 26.95
N LEU A 315 4.69 23.72 25.75
CA LEU A 315 3.90 23.82 24.55
C LEU A 315 3.78 22.42 23.90
N THR A 316 2.55 21.95 23.81
CA THR A 316 2.22 20.63 23.24
C THR A 316 1.41 20.81 21.97
N ALA A 317 1.78 20.13 20.89
CA ALA A 317 0.94 20.02 19.70
C ALA A 317 0.15 18.71 19.76
N ARG A 318 -1.18 18.78 19.52
CA ARG A 318 -2.05 17.61 19.31
C ARG A 318 -2.41 17.52 17.85
N LEU A 319 -1.85 16.52 17.18
CA LEU A 319 -1.89 16.37 15.73
C LEU A 319 -2.62 15.07 15.36
N SER A 320 -3.24 15.06 14.18
CA SER A 320 -3.52 13.78 13.55
C SER A 320 -2.19 13.11 13.19
N ARG A 321 -2.21 11.79 13.00
CA ARG A 321 -1.00 11.06 12.63
C ARG A 321 -0.42 11.56 11.30
N GLU A 322 -1.25 11.80 10.31
CA GLU A 322 -0.79 12.25 9.00
C GLU A 322 -0.31 13.70 9.02
N GLU A 323 -0.91 14.58 9.83
CA GLU A 323 -0.38 15.93 10.05
C GLU A 323 0.99 15.89 10.76
N TYR A 324 1.17 14.96 11.73
CA TYR A 324 2.48 14.74 12.34
C TYR A 324 3.53 14.33 11.31
N VAL A 325 3.22 13.31 10.47
CA VAL A 325 4.12 12.85 9.41
C VAL A 325 4.49 13.99 8.47
N ALA A 326 3.51 14.80 8.06
CA ALA A 326 3.72 15.94 7.17
C ALA A 326 4.60 17.02 7.80
N ARG A 327 4.39 17.35 9.10
CA ARG A 327 5.21 18.33 9.83
C ARG A 327 6.65 17.87 10.04
N VAL A 328 6.86 16.59 10.28
CA VAL A 328 8.22 16.03 10.34
C VAL A 328 8.88 16.08 8.97
N LEU A 329 8.17 15.72 7.90
CA LEU A 329 8.68 15.78 6.53
C LEU A 329 9.10 17.20 6.15
N ASP A 330 8.29 18.22 6.44
CA ASP A 330 8.60 19.63 6.20
C ASP A 330 9.80 20.14 7.02
N ARG A 331 10.03 19.54 8.18
CA ARG A 331 11.10 20.00 9.09
C ARG A 331 12.44 19.32 8.81
N GLU A 332 12.41 18.04 8.45
CA GLU A 332 13.60 17.22 8.29
C GLU A 332 14.07 17.09 6.84
N ALA A 333 13.16 17.36 5.86
CA ALA A 333 13.44 17.18 4.46
C ALA A 333 12.56 18.11 3.58
N SER A 334 12.00 17.56 2.50
CA SER A 334 11.02 18.23 1.65
C SER A 334 10.10 17.22 0.97
N ALA A 335 9.02 17.72 0.34
CA ALA A 335 8.14 16.89 -0.47
C ALA A 335 8.72 16.51 -1.85
N THR A 336 9.94 16.96 -2.17
CA THR A 336 10.59 16.76 -3.48
C THR A 336 12.01 16.23 -3.31
N PRO A 337 12.41 15.15 -4.05
CA PRO A 337 11.61 14.42 -5.04
C PRO A 337 10.56 13.51 -4.40
N PRO A 338 9.39 13.29 -5.04
CA PRO A 338 8.25 12.61 -4.43
C PRO A 338 8.56 11.20 -3.92
N GLU A 339 9.36 10.42 -4.63
CA GLU A 339 9.66 9.05 -4.22
C GLU A 339 10.53 8.98 -2.97
N ALA A 340 11.50 9.90 -2.82
CA ALA A 340 12.28 10.04 -1.59
C ALA A 340 11.39 10.50 -0.42
N ALA A 341 10.50 11.46 -0.66
CA ALA A 341 9.56 11.98 0.32
C ALA A 341 8.57 10.91 0.81
N LYS A 342 8.03 10.08 -0.09
CA LYS A 342 7.19 8.94 0.25
C LYS A 342 7.94 7.91 1.10
N ALA A 343 9.18 7.58 0.75
CA ALA A 343 10.02 6.69 1.53
C ALA A 343 10.25 7.24 2.95
N LEU A 344 10.56 8.53 3.07
CA LEU A 344 10.75 9.17 4.36
C LEU A 344 9.43 9.23 5.16
N ALA A 345 8.28 9.52 4.55
CA ALA A 345 6.99 9.56 5.24
C ALA A 345 6.62 8.19 5.86
N VAL A 346 6.86 7.08 5.14
CA VAL A 346 6.70 5.73 5.69
C VAL A 346 7.67 5.48 6.86
N THR A 347 8.93 5.92 6.72
CA THR A 347 9.94 5.79 7.78
C THR A 347 9.57 6.60 9.02
N ILE A 348 9.12 7.84 8.87
CA ILE A 348 8.64 8.71 9.97
C ILE A 348 7.49 8.04 10.71
N ARG A 349 6.50 7.54 9.97
CA ARG A 349 5.34 6.86 10.56
C ARG A 349 5.73 5.59 11.29
N THR A 350 6.65 4.81 10.73
CA THR A 350 7.18 3.60 11.38
C THR A 350 7.96 3.95 12.65
N TYR A 351 8.78 5.00 12.61
CA TYR A 351 9.52 5.47 13.78
C TYR A 351 8.57 5.91 14.91
N LEU A 352 7.51 6.65 14.59
CA LEU A 352 6.48 7.04 15.55
C LEU A 352 5.83 5.79 16.19
N LEU A 353 5.49 4.79 15.38
CA LEU A 353 4.91 3.53 15.89
C LEU A 353 5.85 2.79 16.85
N GLN A 354 7.15 2.82 16.57
CA GLN A 354 8.17 2.10 17.36
C GLN A 354 8.63 2.87 18.61
N ASN A 355 8.54 4.20 18.62
CA ASN A 355 9.15 5.05 19.65
C ASN A 355 8.18 6.00 20.34
N GLY A 356 6.93 6.12 19.86
CA GLY A 356 5.88 6.88 20.52
C GLY A 356 5.42 6.18 21.81
N ALA A 357 5.37 6.92 22.91
CA ALA A 357 4.86 6.41 24.18
C ALA A 357 3.32 6.48 24.21
N PRO A 358 2.59 5.44 24.57
CA PRO A 358 1.14 5.50 24.75
C PRO A 358 0.75 6.54 25.84
N ARG A 359 -0.24 7.38 25.52
CA ARG A 359 -0.81 8.38 26.47
C ARG A 359 -2.33 8.47 26.25
N GLY A 360 -3.08 7.67 26.97
CA GLY A 360 -4.50 7.44 26.66
C GLY A 360 -4.65 6.86 25.27
N ASP A 361 -5.51 7.47 24.46
CA ASP A 361 -5.73 7.05 23.06
C ASP A 361 -4.70 7.64 22.09
N CYS A 362 -3.75 8.46 22.59
CA CYS A 362 -2.73 9.12 21.81
C CYS A 362 -1.35 8.46 21.94
N LEU A 363 -0.47 8.77 21.01
CA LEU A 363 0.97 8.54 21.15
C LEU A 363 1.65 9.86 21.53
N SER A 364 2.56 9.82 22.49
CA SER A 364 3.37 10.98 22.89
C SER A 364 4.80 10.83 22.39
N ILE A 365 5.36 11.91 21.85
CA ILE A 365 6.74 11.96 21.36
C ILE A 365 7.32 13.37 21.57
N ASP A 366 8.64 13.44 21.76
CA ASP A 366 9.34 14.73 21.91
C ASP A 366 9.83 15.25 20.57
N ASP A 367 9.65 16.57 20.34
CA ASP A 367 10.32 17.31 19.28
C ASP A 367 11.79 17.51 19.66
N SER A 368 12.68 16.75 19.05
CA SER A 368 14.13 16.88 19.28
C SER A 368 14.97 16.29 18.14
N SER A 369 16.21 16.78 17.99
CA SER A 369 17.19 16.23 17.04
C SER A 369 17.61 14.78 17.33
N GLN A 370 17.32 14.24 18.52
CA GLN A 370 17.57 12.84 18.87
C GLN A 370 16.38 11.93 18.58
N ARG A 371 15.22 12.50 18.31
CA ARG A 371 13.99 11.81 17.96
C ARG A 371 13.57 12.19 16.54
N GLN A 372 12.59 13.06 16.45
CA GLN A 372 12.11 13.64 15.19
C GLN A 372 11.83 15.12 15.41
N ARG A 373 12.33 15.98 14.54
CA ARG A 373 12.02 17.41 14.59
C ARG A 373 10.67 17.66 13.92
N VAL A 374 9.80 18.35 14.60
CA VAL A 374 8.43 18.62 14.15
C VAL A 374 8.30 20.11 13.83
N ALA A 375 7.77 20.47 12.67
CA ALA A 375 7.50 21.87 12.37
C ALA A 375 6.45 22.43 13.35
N PRO A 376 6.72 23.57 14.02
CA PRO A 376 5.79 24.15 14.99
C PRO A 376 4.67 24.96 14.33
N ARG A 377 4.42 24.71 13.06
CA ARG A 377 3.38 25.32 12.23
C ARG A 377 2.68 24.24 11.41
N PRO A 378 1.47 24.50 10.89
CA PRO A 378 0.79 23.60 9.98
C PRO A 378 1.68 23.18 8.81
N ALA A 379 1.63 21.91 8.44
CA ALA A 379 2.44 21.37 7.34
C ALA A 379 2.04 22.00 5.99
N SER A 380 2.98 22.03 5.06
CA SER A 380 2.70 22.41 3.68
C SER A 380 1.70 21.46 3.01
N GLU A 381 0.96 21.97 2.04
CA GLU A 381 0.03 21.16 1.25
C GLU A 381 0.75 20.00 0.55
N ALA A 382 1.95 20.24 0.04
CA ALA A 382 2.78 19.23 -0.59
C ALA A 382 3.16 18.10 0.37
N ALA A 383 3.58 18.41 1.60
CA ALA A 383 3.91 17.42 2.61
C ALA A 383 2.66 16.62 3.07
N ARG A 384 1.51 17.30 3.23
CA ARG A 384 0.23 16.64 3.50
C ARG A 384 -0.17 15.68 2.38
N GLY A 385 0.02 16.07 1.12
CA GLY A 385 -0.22 15.20 -0.03
C GLY A 385 0.63 13.92 0.00
N ILE A 386 1.92 14.03 0.35
CA ILE A 386 2.82 12.87 0.52
C ILE A 386 2.36 11.97 1.68
N ALA A 387 2.04 12.57 2.85
CA ALA A 387 1.57 11.82 4.02
C ALA A 387 0.27 11.06 3.69
N ALA A 388 -0.72 11.74 3.08
CA ALA A 388 -1.98 11.14 2.68
C ALA A 388 -1.81 10.06 1.60
N TRP A 389 -0.89 10.24 0.65
CA TRP A 389 -0.59 9.24 -0.37
C TRP A 389 -0.02 7.95 0.23
N THR A 390 0.76 8.06 1.29
CA THR A 390 1.34 6.92 2.02
C THR A 390 0.55 6.51 3.27
N ALA A 391 -0.69 6.98 3.42
CA ALA A 391 -1.48 6.81 4.63
C ALA A 391 -1.53 5.35 5.12
N ASP A 392 -1.37 5.16 6.43
CA ASP A 392 -1.32 3.86 7.11
C ASP A 392 -0.14 2.94 6.76
N LEU A 393 0.70 3.28 5.78
CA LEU A 393 1.86 2.46 5.44
C LEU A 393 2.96 2.61 6.50
N VAL A 394 3.44 1.49 7.01
CA VAL A 394 4.59 1.35 7.89
C VAL A 394 5.50 0.22 7.42
N LEU A 395 6.67 0.10 8.02
CA LEU A 395 7.55 -1.05 7.85
C LEU A 395 7.40 -2.00 9.04
N ALA A 396 7.28 -3.29 8.77
CA ALA A 396 7.29 -4.34 9.77
C ALA A 396 8.50 -5.27 9.58
N GLY A 397 9.00 -5.87 10.66
CA GLY A 397 10.12 -6.84 10.64
C GLY A 397 11.46 -6.30 11.12
N GLY A 398 11.58 -5.02 11.44
CA GLY A 398 12.82 -4.44 11.95
C GLY A 398 12.66 -3.02 12.45
N THR A 399 13.71 -2.48 13.06
CA THR A 399 13.79 -1.09 13.49
C THR A 399 14.16 -0.18 12.32
N VAL A 400 13.63 1.05 12.32
CA VAL A 400 13.92 2.05 11.29
C VAL A 400 14.28 3.38 11.91
N THR A 401 15.25 4.04 11.30
CA THR A 401 15.62 5.42 11.61
C THR A 401 15.94 6.16 10.32
N TYR A 402 16.16 7.47 10.40
CA TYR A 402 16.64 8.26 9.27
C TYR A 402 17.61 9.34 9.72
N HIS A 403 18.36 9.89 8.77
CA HIS A 403 19.30 10.98 8.96
C HIS A 403 19.40 11.82 7.68
N SER A 404 19.80 13.09 7.78
CA SER A 404 19.97 13.93 6.59
C SER A 404 21.05 13.42 5.65
N ASP A 405 22.22 13.08 6.18
CA ASP A 405 23.45 12.86 5.40
C ASP A 405 24.09 11.49 5.62
N GLU A 406 23.82 10.81 6.74
CA GLU A 406 24.46 9.55 7.08
C GLU A 406 23.61 8.34 6.73
N ALA A 407 24.10 7.50 5.84
CA ALA A 407 23.58 6.15 5.64
C ALA A 407 24.10 5.18 6.71
N GLY A 408 23.35 4.11 6.97
CA GLY A 408 23.75 3.07 7.91
C GLY A 408 22.75 1.92 7.95
N GLN A 409 23.08 0.88 8.70
CA GLN A 409 22.16 -0.22 8.92
C GLN A 409 20.87 0.30 9.56
N SER A 410 19.72 -0.03 8.96
CA SER A 410 18.40 0.41 9.43
C SER A 410 18.25 1.94 9.55
N LYS A 411 18.99 2.69 8.73
CA LYS A 411 18.95 4.15 8.68
C LYS A 411 18.78 4.63 7.24
N LEU A 412 17.70 5.36 6.97
CA LEU A 412 17.48 6.04 5.69
C LEU A 412 18.28 7.35 5.67
N SER A 413 19.19 7.51 4.71
CA SER A 413 19.79 8.80 4.41
C SER A 413 18.87 9.57 3.45
N TRP A 414 18.55 10.83 3.80
CA TRP A 414 17.76 11.67 2.90
C TRP A 414 18.47 11.92 1.58
N ARG A 415 19.78 12.18 1.63
CA ARG A 415 20.60 12.36 0.43
C ARG A 415 20.59 11.13 -0.47
N ASP A 416 20.82 9.95 0.11
CA ASP A 416 20.82 8.71 -0.67
C ASP A 416 19.44 8.38 -1.24
N ALA A 417 18.36 8.69 -0.50
CA ALA A 417 16.99 8.55 -1.00
C ALA A 417 16.72 9.45 -2.22
N GLN A 418 17.22 10.70 -2.19
CA GLN A 418 17.13 11.61 -3.34
C GLN A 418 17.91 11.09 -4.55
N GLU A 419 19.13 10.59 -4.34
CA GLU A 419 19.95 10.01 -5.41
C GLU A 419 19.30 8.76 -6.03
N GLN A 420 18.72 7.89 -5.20
CA GLN A 420 18.00 6.71 -5.66
C GLN A 420 16.74 7.10 -6.45
N ALA A 421 15.97 8.07 -5.95
CA ALA A 421 14.80 8.59 -6.65
C ALA A 421 15.18 9.23 -8.00
N ALA A 422 16.29 9.96 -8.06
CA ALA A 422 16.82 10.53 -9.31
C ALA A 422 17.24 9.47 -10.33
N LYS A 423 17.65 8.28 -9.87
CA LYS A 423 17.92 7.09 -10.69
C LYS A 423 16.64 6.32 -11.09
N GLY A 424 15.46 6.84 -10.76
CA GLY A 424 14.17 6.26 -11.12
C GLY A 424 13.63 5.19 -10.15
N LEU A 425 14.26 4.98 -8.98
CA LEU A 425 13.72 4.06 -7.99
C LEU A 425 12.47 4.64 -7.35
N ARG A 426 11.45 3.79 -7.18
CA ARG A 426 10.24 4.13 -6.40
C ARG A 426 10.49 3.99 -4.91
N TYR A 427 9.65 4.62 -4.12
CA TYR A 427 9.78 4.69 -2.66
C TYR A 427 9.89 3.33 -1.98
N ASP A 428 9.14 2.34 -2.44
CA ASP A 428 9.12 0.98 -1.89
C ASP A 428 10.42 0.22 -2.16
N ALA A 429 11.06 0.45 -3.31
CA ALA A 429 12.39 -0.07 -3.62
C ALA A 429 13.48 0.63 -2.79
N ILE A 430 13.38 1.97 -2.62
CA ILE A 430 14.27 2.73 -1.73
C ILE A 430 14.21 2.17 -0.31
N LEU A 431 13.00 1.97 0.23
CA LEU A 431 12.79 1.39 1.56
C LEU A 431 13.35 -0.03 1.67
N ALA A 432 13.07 -0.87 0.68
CA ALA A 432 13.53 -2.27 0.72
C ALA A 432 15.06 -2.40 0.67
N ARG A 433 15.74 -1.53 -0.07
CA ARG A 433 17.22 -1.50 -0.13
C ARG A 433 17.82 -0.96 1.16
N THR A 434 17.19 0.04 1.76
CA THR A 434 17.65 0.62 3.04
C THR A 434 17.37 -0.30 4.22
N PHE A 435 16.20 -0.95 4.22
CA PHE A 435 15.71 -1.81 5.30
C PHE A 435 15.41 -3.23 4.77
N PRO A 436 16.39 -4.00 4.36
CA PRO A 436 16.19 -5.24 3.58
C PRO A 436 15.35 -6.30 4.32
N ARG A 437 15.36 -6.31 5.66
CA ARG A 437 14.59 -7.25 6.49
C ARG A 437 13.18 -6.79 6.82
N THR A 438 12.79 -5.59 6.37
CA THR A 438 11.44 -5.07 6.60
C THR A 438 10.59 -5.18 5.35
N SER A 439 9.27 -5.12 5.51
CA SER A 439 8.33 -5.01 4.40
C SER A 439 7.24 -4.00 4.70
N LEU A 440 6.64 -3.45 3.65
CA LEU A 440 5.46 -2.60 3.79
C LEU A 440 4.34 -3.38 4.49
N SER A 441 3.69 -2.71 5.43
CA SER A 441 2.61 -3.24 6.24
C SER A 441 1.65 -2.12 6.63
N ARG A 442 0.54 -2.47 7.27
CA ARG A 442 -0.40 -1.48 7.78
C ARG A 442 -0.11 -1.09 9.23
N TRP A 443 -0.39 0.16 9.56
CA TRP A 443 -0.23 0.70 10.91
C TRP A 443 -0.97 -0.11 11.98
N SER A 444 -2.23 -0.50 11.72
CA SER A 444 -3.11 -1.12 12.72
C SER A 444 -2.71 -2.54 13.13
N ASN A 445 -1.95 -3.25 12.29
CA ASN A 445 -1.44 -4.59 12.56
C ASN A 445 -0.17 -4.83 11.73
N PRO A 446 0.99 -4.33 12.19
CA PRO A 446 2.24 -4.46 11.45
C PRO A 446 2.69 -5.93 11.37
N THR A 447 2.59 -6.51 10.19
CA THR A 447 3.02 -7.90 9.92
C THR A 447 4.01 -7.91 8.78
N ALA A 448 5.19 -8.50 8.98
CA ALA A 448 6.22 -8.57 7.96
C ALA A 448 5.83 -9.60 6.88
N ALA A 449 5.72 -9.16 5.63
CA ALA A 449 5.53 -10.05 4.48
C ALA A 449 6.81 -10.86 4.18
N CYS A 450 7.98 -10.25 4.33
CA CYS A 450 9.25 -10.96 4.32
C CYS A 450 9.51 -11.50 5.73
N GLN A 451 9.29 -12.78 5.94
CA GLN A 451 9.77 -13.48 7.13
C GLN A 451 11.25 -13.85 6.91
N PRO A 452 12.20 -13.22 7.62
CA PRO A 452 13.62 -13.49 7.39
C PRO A 452 13.97 -14.96 7.58
N LEU A 453 14.87 -15.45 6.74
CA LEU A 453 15.46 -16.79 6.81
C LEU A 453 16.98 -16.67 7.09
N PRO A 454 17.39 -16.38 8.34
CA PRO A 454 18.77 -16.01 8.67
C PRO A 454 19.78 -17.11 8.35
N GLU A 455 19.39 -18.38 8.48
CA GLU A 455 20.25 -19.53 8.16
C GLU A 455 20.59 -19.57 6.65
N ALA A 456 19.61 -19.32 5.78
CA ALA A 456 19.83 -19.27 4.34
C ALA A 456 20.63 -18.03 3.94
N GLU A 457 20.38 -16.88 4.55
CA GLU A 457 21.15 -15.65 4.30
C GLU A 457 22.61 -15.82 4.70
N ARG A 458 22.90 -16.36 5.89
CA ARG A 458 24.27 -16.63 6.35
C ARG A 458 25.00 -17.65 5.46
N TRP A 459 24.30 -18.70 5.07
CA TRP A 459 24.85 -19.70 4.16
C TRP A 459 25.22 -19.05 2.82
N LEU A 460 24.31 -18.31 2.22
CA LEU A 460 24.55 -17.63 0.94
C LEU A 460 25.70 -16.62 1.02
N GLN A 461 25.77 -15.84 2.11
CA GLN A 461 26.89 -14.91 2.34
C GLN A 461 28.25 -15.62 2.46
N ALA A 462 28.29 -16.82 3.06
CA ALA A 462 29.49 -17.64 3.10
C ALA A 462 29.85 -18.17 1.70
N GLN A 463 28.85 -18.68 0.97
CA GLN A 463 29.10 -19.19 -0.38
C GLN A 463 29.54 -18.11 -1.37
N ARG A 464 29.00 -16.91 -1.31
CA ARG A 464 29.44 -15.78 -2.14
C ARG A 464 30.94 -15.54 -2.07
N ARG A 465 31.53 -15.66 -0.89
CA ARG A 465 32.98 -15.53 -0.71
C ARG A 465 33.76 -16.66 -1.43
N ASN A 466 33.22 -17.88 -1.36
CA ASN A 466 33.82 -19.03 -2.03
C ASN A 466 33.67 -18.96 -3.57
N TRP A 467 32.53 -18.42 -4.05
CA TRP A 467 32.22 -18.31 -5.48
C TRP A 467 32.84 -17.08 -6.15
N ARG A 468 33.34 -16.13 -5.37
CA ARG A 468 33.75 -14.79 -5.84
C ARG A 468 34.62 -14.84 -7.10
N THR A 469 35.71 -15.58 -7.07
CA THR A 469 36.64 -15.66 -8.19
C THR A 469 35.99 -16.24 -9.46
N ARG A 470 35.08 -17.22 -9.28
CA ARG A 470 34.34 -17.80 -10.42
C ARG A 470 33.31 -16.83 -10.98
N LEU A 471 32.60 -16.13 -10.11
CA LEU A 471 31.56 -15.17 -10.52
C LEU A 471 32.14 -13.91 -11.17
N GLU A 472 33.26 -13.40 -10.66
CA GLU A 472 33.98 -12.27 -11.27
C GLU A 472 34.50 -12.56 -12.68
N ALA A 473 34.69 -13.84 -13.04
CA ALA A 473 35.05 -14.25 -14.39
C ALA A 473 33.84 -14.33 -15.36
N GLU A 474 32.63 -14.33 -14.86
CA GLU A 474 31.42 -14.40 -15.67
C GLU A 474 30.96 -13.00 -16.12
N ALA A 475 30.64 -12.86 -17.42
CA ALA A 475 30.23 -11.57 -17.97
C ALA A 475 28.89 -11.09 -17.38
N GLY A 476 28.87 -9.88 -16.82
CA GLY A 476 27.68 -9.24 -16.27
C GLY A 476 27.45 -9.49 -14.79
N TYR A 477 28.38 -10.14 -14.09
CA TYR A 477 28.31 -10.27 -12.64
C TYR A 477 28.47 -8.92 -11.94
N GLU A 478 27.57 -8.62 -11.01
CA GLU A 478 27.66 -7.47 -10.12
C GLU A 478 27.54 -7.93 -8.65
N GLU A 479 28.52 -7.57 -7.83
CA GLU A 479 28.47 -7.90 -6.40
C GLU A 479 27.40 -7.05 -5.69
N LEU A 480 26.38 -7.71 -5.13
CA LEU A 480 25.30 -7.06 -4.41
C LEU A 480 25.77 -6.50 -3.08
N GLN A 481 25.47 -5.24 -2.80
CA GLN A 481 25.79 -4.61 -1.52
C GLN A 481 24.86 -5.10 -0.40
N SER A 482 23.59 -5.33 -0.71
CA SER A 482 22.60 -5.82 0.25
C SER A 482 21.55 -6.69 -0.45
N PHE A 483 21.01 -7.64 0.26
CA PHE A 483 19.83 -8.42 -0.12
C PHE A 483 19.24 -9.08 1.14
N ALA A 484 18.03 -9.58 1.04
CA ALA A 484 17.39 -10.36 2.10
C ALA A 484 16.92 -11.71 1.56
N VAL A 485 16.99 -12.74 2.40
CA VAL A 485 16.37 -14.04 2.12
C VAL A 485 15.12 -14.20 2.98
N CYS A 486 13.99 -14.37 2.32
CA CYS A 486 12.66 -14.45 2.92
C CYS A 486 12.12 -15.89 2.82
N ARG A 487 11.37 -16.30 3.84
CA ARG A 487 10.67 -17.60 3.82
C ARG A 487 9.46 -17.55 2.90
N LEU A 488 9.40 -18.50 1.99
CA LEU A 488 8.23 -18.73 1.13
C LEU A 488 7.35 -19.82 1.77
N SER A 489 6.08 -19.51 2.03
CA SER A 489 5.14 -20.46 2.62
C SER A 489 4.63 -21.49 1.61
N SER A 490 4.49 -21.11 0.34
CA SER A 490 4.00 -21.97 -0.74
C SER A 490 4.45 -21.44 -2.10
N GLY A 491 4.38 -22.25 -3.14
CA GLY A 491 4.80 -21.87 -4.50
C GLY A 491 6.24 -22.25 -4.84
N ARG A 492 6.76 -21.76 -5.96
CA ARG A 492 8.14 -21.95 -6.40
C ARG A 492 9.02 -20.84 -5.84
N PRO A 493 10.30 -21.10 -5.56
CA PRO A 493 11.27 -20.06 -5.29
C PRO A 493 11.21 -18.95 -6.36
N TYR A 494 11.47 -17.73 -5.96
CA TYR A 494 11.51 -16.58 -6.87
C TYR A 494 12.32 -15.43 -6.29
N VAL A 495 12.68 -14.47 -7.13
CA VAL A 495 13.41 -13.27 -6.77
C VAL A 495 12.62 -11.99 -7.08
N ASP A 496 12.55 -11.09 -6.09
CA ASP A 496 12.13 -9.70 -6.28
C ASP A 496 13.36 -8.83 -6.54
N ARG A 497 13.65 -8.57 -7.83
CA ARG A 497 14.84 -7.85 -8.26
C ARG A 497 14.83 -6.39 -7.84
N GLU A 498 13.68 -5.73 -7.84
CA GLU A 498 13.56 -4.32 -7.46
C GLU A 498 13.92 -4.12 -5.99
N ARG A 499 13.43 -5.02 -5.12
CA ARG A 499 13.63 -4.97 -3.67
C ARG A 499 14.81 -5.78 -3.18
N GLN A 500 15.53 -6.46 -4.08
CA GLN A 500 16.67 -7.33 -3.77
C GLN A 500 16.33 -8.38 -2.70
N ARG A 501 15.24 -9.11 -2.92
CA ARG A 501 14.76 -10.17 -2.02
C ARG A 501 14.66 -11.49 -2.74
N ILE A 502 15.12 -12.53 -2.06
CA ILE A 502 15.05 -13.92 -2.52
C ILE A 502 14.03 -14.65 -1.65
N PHE A 503 13.08 -15.33 -2.27
CA PHE A 503 12.05 -16.10 -1.58
C PHE A 503 12.27 -17.58 -1.81
N VAL A 504 12.60 -18.32 -0.72
CA VAL A 504 12.82 -19.78 -0.72
C VAL A 504 12.08 -20.44 0.43
N ARG A 505 11.75 -21.73 0.30
CA ARG A 505 11.00 -22.47 1.32
C ARG A 505 11.81 -22.71 2.58
N GLY A 506 13.12 -22.93 2.45
CA GLY A 506 14.03 -23.24 3.54
C GLY A 506 15.45 -23.52 3.05
N LEU A 507 16.24 -24.19 3.88
CA LEU A 507 17.59 -24.64 3.56
C LEU A 507 17.82 -26.07 4.11
N TYR A 508 16.87 -26.98 3.84
CA TYR A 508 16.86 -28.31 4.42
C TYR A 508 17.53 -29.37 3.54
N SER A 509 17.54 -29.14 2.23
CA SER A 509 18.02 -30.08 1.21
C SER A 509 19.07 -29.45 0.30
N GLN A 510 19.70 -30.30 -0.53
CA GLN A 510 20.60 -29.82 -1.58
C GLN A 510 19.83 -29.06 -2.66
N GLN A 511 18.57 -29.45 -2.93
CA GLN A 511 17.70 -28.72 -3.86
C GLN A 511 17.40 -27.31 -3.34
N ASP A 512 17.14 -27.13 -2.04
CA ASP A 512 16.93 -25.79 -1.47
C ASP A 512 18.16 -24.88 -1.64
N ARG A 513 19.36 -25.47 -1.55
CA ARG A 513 20.62 -24.74 -1.78
C ARG A 513 20.79 -24.34 -3.24
N LEU A 514 20.41 -25.25 -4.14
CA LEU A 514 20.42 -25.00 -5.57
C LEU A 514 19.40 -23.90 -5.94
N ASP A 515 18.19 -23.99 -5.42
CA ASP A 515 17.15 -22.99 -5.60
C ASP A 515 17.61 -21.60 -5.10
N LEU A 516 18.22 -21.55 -3.90
CA LEU A 516 18.74 -20.31 -3.33
C LEU A 516 19.89 -19.72 -4.16
N ALA A 517 20.79 -20.56 -4.68
CA ALA A 517 21.88 -20.12 -5.55
C ALA A 517 21.32 -19.61 -6.89
N HIS A 518 20.35 -20.31 -7.48
CA HIS A 518 19.67 -19.94 -8.71
C HIS A 518 19.02 -18.55 -8.60
N GLU A 519 18.20 -18.33 -7.58
CA GLU A 519 17.53 -17.04 -7.36
C GLU A 519 18.53 -15.91 -7.03
N TYR A 520 19.63 -16.22 -6.35
CA TYR A 520 20.72 -15.25 -6.12
C TYR A 520 21.37 -14.81 -7.43
N LEU A 521 21.62 -15.74 -8.35
CA LEU A 521 22.23 -15.40 -9.65
C LEU A 521 21.34 -14.48 -10.47
N HIS A 522 20.03 -14.63 -10.42
CA HIS A 522 19.13 -13.67 -11.05
C HIS A 522 19.29 -12.23 -10.53
N LEU A 523 19.64 -12.05 -9.24
CA LEU A 523 19.99 -10.74 -8.71
C LEU A 523 21.39 -10.28 -9.13
N ALA A 524 22.36 -11.18 -9.04
CA ALA A 524 23.76 -10.87 -9.30
C ALA A 524 24.04 -10.53 -10.77
N PHE A 525 23.17 -10.97 -11.67
CA PHE A 525 23.23 -10.67 -13.10
C PHE A 525 22.04 -9.81 -13.59
N GLN A 526 21.33 -9.12 -12.68
CA GLN A 526 20.07 -8.43 -13.02
C GLN A 526 20.22 -7.36 -14.13
N ALA A 527 21.38 -6.74 -14.25
CA ALA A 527 21.68 -5.72 -15.26
C ALA A 527 22.15 -6.32 -16.61
N HIS A 528 22.34 -7.64 -16.71
CA HIS A 528 22.85 -8.33 -17.88
C HIS A 528 21.82 -9.33 -18.44
N PRO A 529 21.78 -9.59 -19.77
CA PRO A 529 20.89 -10.61 -20.36
C PRO A 529 21.00 -11.99 -19.74
N ASN A 530 22.18 -12.40 -19.29
CA ASN A 530 22.41 -13.66 -18.58
C ASN A 530 21.50 -13.84 -17.36
N GLY A 531 21.16 -12.76 -16.66
CA GLY A 531 20.23 -12.80 -15.53
C GLY A 531 18.77 -13.08 -15.92
N GLN A 532 18.43 -13.07 -17.22
CA GLN A 532 17.10 -13.42 -17.74
C GLN A 532 17.10 -14.81 -18.40
N ASP A 533 18.28 -15.38 -18.61
CA ASP A 533 18.44 -16.69 -19.25
C ASP A 533 18.40 -17.80 -18.20
N GLU A 534 17.25 -18.46 -18.07
CA GLU A 534 17.03 -19.55 -17.12
C GLU A 534 18.03 -20.70 -17.33
N GLY A 535 18.39 -21.02 -18.58
CA GLY A 535 19.34 -22.07 -18.87
C GLY A 535 20.75 -21.74 -18.40
N TYR A 536 21.18 -20.50 -18.61
CA TYR A 536 22.47 -20.00 -18.11
C TYR A 536 22.51 -20.01 -16.57
N VAL A 537 21.48 -19.43 -15.92
CA VAL A 537 21.41 -19.33 -14.45
C VAL A 537 21.37 -20.71 -13.82
N GLU A 538 20.55 -21.61 -14.32
CA GLU A 538 20.47 -22.99 -13.81
C GLU A 538 21.81 -23.74 -13.97
N SER A 539 22.45 -23.63 -15.13
CA SER A 539 23.78 -24.26 -15.39
C SER A 539 24.85 -23.74 -14.44
N LEU A 540 24.89 -22.40 -14.23
CA LEU A 540 25.84 -21.75 -13.34
C LEU A 540 25.58 -22.14 -11.88
N ALA A 541 24.30 -22.13 -11.43
CA ALA A 541 23.94 -22.56 -10.09
C ALA A 541 24.39 -23.99 -9.79
N ARG A 542 24.17 -24.92 -10.73
CA ARG A 542 24.64 -26.30 -10.60
C ARG A 542 26.14 -26.40 -10.47
N ARG A 543 26.90 -25.69 -11.30
CA ARG A 543 28.39 -25.65 -11.21
C ARG A 543 28.85 -25.14 -9.85
N LEU A 544 28.22 -24.09 -9.31
CA LEU A 544 28.60 -23.51 -8.03
C LEU A 544 28.27 -24.40 -6.81
N ILE A 545 27.23 -25.24 -6.92
CA ILE A 545 26.75 -26.07 -5.81
C ILE A 545 27.35 -27.49 -5.85
N LEU A 546 27.60 -28.04 -7.04
CA LEU A 546 27.98 -29.44 -7.21
C LEU A 546 29.48 -29.66 -7.49
N GLU A 547 30.18 -28.60 -7.93
CA GLU A 547 31.62 -28.56 -8.20
C GLU A 547 32.37 -27.70 -7.18
#